data_a93fe8a158c4853ea69fcaa1212b6146
#
_entry.id   a93fe8a158c4853ea69fcaa1212b6146
#
_cell.length_a   1.000
_cell.length_b   1.000
_cell.length_c   1.000
_cell.angle_alpha   90.00
_cell.angle_beta   90.00
_cell.angle_gamma   90.00
#
_symmetry.space_group_name_H-M   'P 1'
#
loop_
_entity.id
_entity.type
_entity.pdbx_description
1 polymer ?
#
loop_
_entity_poly.entity_id
_entity_poly.type
_entity_poly.pdbx_seq_one_letter_code
_entity_poly.pdbx_strand_id
1 'polypeptide(L)'
;SPYTLSLHDALPICTGEPYLAVSLTLDPTVLSTLLNDLPAPSGRGEQEAGFSVAAVTPSLMDAWVRMLRLMGDPVAIAALAPAYEREILYHVLQGPHGWMLREIAAPDTAMARVSQAIQWIRRDFAEPIRVDALASLAAMSVSAFHRHFKAVTNLSPLQYQKRVRLLHARTLMVASASSVTQAAFEVGYESPTQFSRDYARVFGLPPARDTARILSATKG
;
A
#
# COMPACT_ATOMS: atom_id res chain seq x y z
N SER A 1 2.12 5.08 -16.70
CA SER A 1 2.85 6.05 -15.86
C SER A 1 3.16 5.39 -14.52
N PRO A 2 4.38 5.49 -13.96
CA PRO A 2 4.71 4.94 -12.64
C PRO A 2 3.94 5.65 -11.51
N TYR A 3 3.37 6.81 -11.77
CA TYR A 3 2.59 7.57 -10.81
C TYR A 3 1.10 7.29 -10.99
N THR A 4 0.59 6.28 -10.30
CA THR A 4 -0.84 6.06 -10.14
C THR A 4 -1.22 6.62 -8.77
N LEU A 5 -1.67 7.87 -8.74
CA LEU A 5 -2.36 8.42 -7.58
C LEU A 5 -3.74 7.77 -7.52
N SER A 6 -3.87 6.81 -6.66
CA SER A 6 -5.11 6.11 -6.42
C SER A 6 -5.72 6.68 -5.14
N LEU A 7 -6.81 7.41 -5.28
CA LEU A 7 -7.67 7.77 -4.16
C LEU A 7 -8.36 6.48 -3.72
N HIS A 8 -7.86 5.86 -2.67
CA HIS A 8 -8.54 4.76 -2.03
C HIS A 8 -9.33 5.31 -0.84
N ASP A 9 -10.63 5.05 -0.84
CA ASP A 9 -11.38 5.06 0.41
C ASP A 9 -10.72 4.04 1.34
N ALA A 10 -9.89 4.52 2.22
CA ALA A 10 -9.29 3.69 3.21
C ALA A 10 -10.40 3.22 4.17
N LEU A 11 -10.19 2.09 4.79
CA LEU A 11 -11.13 1.46 5.70
C LEU A 11 -11.52 2.38 6.85
N PRO A 12 -12.80 2.45 7.23
CA PRO A 12 -13.18 3.14 8.45
C PRO A 12 -12.45 2.50 9.63
N ILE A 13 -11.56 3.26 10.22
CA ILE A 13 -10.97 2.92 11.50
C ILE A 13 -11.98 3.38 12.54
N CYS A 14 -13.01 2.55 12.77
CA CYS A 14 -13.90 2.57 13.95
C CYS A 14 -14.93 3.69 14.15
N THR A 15 -15.15 4.68 13.29
CA THR A 15 -16.09 5.77 13.62
C THR A 15 -17.22 6.04 12.63
N GLY A 16 -17.32 5.30 11.51
CA GLY A 16 -18.37 5.54 10.51
C GLY A 16 -18.23 6.84 9.71
N GLU A 17 -17.24 7.66 10.01
CA GLU A 17 -16.92 8.87 9.26
C GLU A 17 -16.16 8.51 7.98
N PRO A 18 -16.51 9.10 6.82
CA PRO A 18 -15.75 8.92 5.59
C PRO A 18 -14.35 9.54 5.76
N TYR A 19 -13.31 8.80 5.40
CA TYR A 19 -11.97 9.34 5.39
C TYR A 19 -11.33 9.16 4.03
N LEU A 20 -10.46 10.10 3.66
CA LEU A 20 -9.70 10.10 2.44
C LEU A 20 -8.30 9.55 2.71
N ALA A 21 -7.91 8.51 1.98
CA ALA A 21 -6.54 8.02 2.01
C ALA A 21 -5.85 8.26 0.68
N VAL A 22 -4.62 8.70 0.77
CA VAL A 22 -3.72 8.83 -0.38
C VAL A 22 -2.55 7.91 -0.15
N SER A 23 -2.20 7.12 -1.17
CA SER A 23 -1.03 6.25 -1.15
C SER A 23 -0.08 6.62 -2.28
N LEU A 24 1.21 6.65 -1.97
CA LEU A 24 2.28 6.78 -2.94
C LEU A 24 3.02 5.44 -3.01
N THR A 25 3.14 4.89 -4.21
CA THR A 25 4.01 3.74 -4.44
C THR A 25 5.43 4.25 -4.61
N LEU A 26 6.32 3.86 -3.70
CA LEU A 26 7.70 4.31 -3.71
C LEU A 26 8.48 3.65 -4.85
N ASP A 27 9.24 4.48 -5.60
CA ASP A 27 10.27 3.98 -6.50
C ASP A 27 11.56 3.74 -5.69
N PRO A 28 12.04 2.48 -5.60
CA PRO A 28 13.29 2.18 -4.88
C PRO A 28 14.50 2.96 -5.40
N THR A 29 14.50 3.32 -6.68
CA THR A 29 15.59 4.09 -7.30
C THR A 29 15.61 5.53 -6.78
N VAL A 30 14.45 6.18 -6.66
CA VAL A 30 14.34 7.52 -6.10
C VAL A 30 14.77 7.51 -4.64
N LEU A 31 14.34 6.51 -3.87
CA LEU A 31 14.71 6.36 -2.47
C LEU A 31 16.23 6.14 -2.30
N SER A 32 16.84 5.24 -3.08
CA SER A 32 18.28 4.97 -3.00
C SER A 32 19.11 6.19 -3.39
N THR A 33 18.72 6.92 -4.44
CA THR A 33 19.37 8.15 -4.86
C THR A 33 19.29 9.21 -3.76
N LEU A 34 18.13 9.39 -3.15
CA LEU A 34 17.96 10.34 -2.05
C LEU A 34 18.81 9.98 -0.83
N LEU A 35 18.92 8.69 -0.50
CA LEU A 35 19.73 8.23 0.63
C LEU A 35 21.23 8.45 0.40
N ASN A 36 21.72 8.40 -0.83
CA ASN A 36 23.11 8.71 -1.17
C ASN A 36 23.43 10.20 -0.97
N ASP A 37 22.44 11.07 -1.11
CA ASP A 37 22.60 12.52 -0.93
C ASP A 37 22.43 12.97 0.53
N LEU A 38 21.91 12.10 1.40
CA LEU A 38 21.67 12.43 2.79
C LEU A 38 22.76 11.85 3.72
N PRO A 39 23.15 12.59 4.76
CA PRO A 39 24.08 12.06 5.75
C PRO A 39 23.50 10.83 6.47
N ALA A 40 24.38 9.93 6.88
CA ALA A 40 23.99 8.79 7.71
C ALA A 40 23.33 9.27 9.01
N PRO A 41 22.25 8.61 9.48
CA PRO A 41 21.58 9.03 10.71
C PRO A 41 22.49 8.88 11.94
N SER A 42 22.50 9.88 12.79
CA SER A 42 23.27 9.89 14.04
C SER A 42 22.52 9.17 15.16
N GLY A 43 22.20 7.88 15.00
CA GLY A 43 21.59 7.07 16.04
C GLY A 43 20.63 6.00 15.50
N ARG A 44 20.59 4.83 16.17
CA ARG A 44 19.53 3.84 16.00
C ARG A 44 18.38 4.28 16.90
N GLY A 45 17.30 4.81 16.32
CA GLY A 45 16.04 4.95 17.04
C GLY A 45 15.52 3.58 17.51
N GLU A 46 14.78 3.55 18.60
CA GLU A 46 14.10 2.34 19.07
C GLU A 46 13.22 1.79 17.94
N GLN A 47 13.46 0.52 17.61
CA GLN A 47 12.70 -0.19 16.58
C GLN A 47 11.31 -0.52 17.12
N GLU A 48 10.36 0.36 16.93
CA GLU A 48 8.95 0.02 17.11
C GLU A 48 8.46 -0.84 15.92
N ALA A 49 7.48 -1.72 16.19
CA ALA A 49 6.94 -2.66 15.23
C ALA A 49 6.48 -1.98 13.93
N GLY A 50 6.61 -2.68 12.80
CA GLY A 50 6.51 -2.19 11.42
C GLY A 50 5.23 -1.48 10.96
N PHE A 51 4.27 -1.22 11.83
CA PHE A 51 3.11 -0.37 11.59
C PHE A 51 2.91 0.57 12.77
N SER A 52 3.21 1.83 12.57
CA SER A 52 2.84 2.87 13.52
C SER A 52 2.27 4.09 12.78
N VAL A 53 1.45 4.85 13.48
CA VAL A 53 0.85 6.09 13.00
C VAL A 53 1.59 7.25 13.62
N ALA A 54 2.07 8.17 12.80
CA ALA A 54 2.70 9.40 13.25
C ALA A 54 1.92 10.62 12.81
N ALA A 55 2.01 11.68 13.57
CA ALA A 55 1.47 12.97 13.18
C ALA A 55 2.18 13.48 11.92
N VAL A 56 1.40 13.96 10.96
CA VAL A 56 1.93 14.57 9.73
C VAL A 56 2.43 15.97 10.04
N THR A 57 3.67 16.25 9.67
CA THR A 57 4.23 17.61 9.80
C THR A 57 3.63 18.55 8.76
N PRO A 58 3.54 19.87 9.02
CA PRO A 58 3.05 20.84 8.04
C PRO A 58 3.79 20.75 6.68
N SER A 59 5.11 20.62 6.72
CA SER A 59 5.93 20.50 5.49
C SER A 59 5.61 19.25 4.67
N LEU A 60 5.40 18.11 5.34
CA LEU A 60 4.98 16.86 4.66
C LEU A 60 3.58 17.01 4.08
N MET A 61 2.66 17.67 4.78
CA MET A 61 1.32 17.96 4.29
C MET A 61 1.36 18.86 3.05
N ASP A 62 2.17 19.91 3.06
CA ASP A 62 2.33 20.83 1.91
C ASP A 62 2.88 20.10 0.69
N ALA A 63 3.86 19.21 0.87
CA ALA A 63 4.40 18.40 -0.22
C ALA A 63 3.32 17.49 -0.83
N TRP A 64 2.49 16.84 0.02
CA TRP A 64 1.36 16.04 -0.42
C TRP A 64 0.31 16.85 -1.18
N VAL A 65 -0.05 18.03 -0.70
CA VAL A 65 -1.02 18.92 -1.38
C VAL A 65 -0.51 19.33 -2.75
N ARG A 66 0.78 19.65 -2.89
CA ARG A 66 1.37 19.97 -4.20
C ARG A 66 1.32 18.78 -5.15
N MET A 67 1.65 17.58 -4.67
CA MET A 67 1.54 16.34 -5.45
C MET A 67 0.09 16.10 -5.92
N LEU A 68 -0.89 16.26 -5.03
CA LEU A 68 -2.30 16.05 -5.35
C LEU A 68 -2.85 17.06 -6.35
N ARG A 69 -2.34 18.30 -6.34
CA ARG A 69 -2.74 19.33 -7.31
C ARG A 69 -2.34 19.02 -8.75
N LEU A 70 -1.43 18.06 -8.97
CA LEU A 70 -1.10 17.57 -10.31
C LEU A 70 -2.17 16.64 -10.89
N MET A 71 -3.13 16.17 -10.07
CA MET A 71 -4.17 15.25 -10.55
C MET A 71 -4.98 15.88 -11.67
N GLY A 72 -5.10 15.15 -12.76
CA GLY A 72 -5.82 15.60 -13.95
C GLY A 72 -4.97 16.31 -15.00
N ASP A 73 -3.69 16.60 -14.73
CA ASP A 73 -2.75 17.16 -15.69
C ASP A 73 -1.57 16.19 -15.97
N PRO A 74 -1.65 15.37 -17.02
CA PRO A 74 -0.61 14.39 -17.35
C PRO A 74 0.77 15.03 -17.65
N VAL A 75 0.79 16.26 -18.17
CA VAL A 75 2.04 16.97 -18.48
C VAL A 75 2.70 17.44 -17.19
N ALA A 76 1.94 18.03 -16.29
CA ALA A 76 2.43 18.44 -14.97
C ALA A 76 2.87 17.24 -14.13
N ILE A 77 2.14 16.12 -14.18
CA ILE A 77 2.55 14.86 -13.51
C ILE A 77 3.92 14.42 -14.03
N ALA A 78 4.11 14.34 -15.34
CA ALA A 78 5.39 13.90 -15.92
C ALA A 78 6.56 14.80 -15.53
N ALA A 79 6.32 16.11 -15.43
CA ALA A 79 7.37 17.09 -15.15
C ALA A 79 7.67 17.26 -13.65
N LEU A 80 6.67 17.26 -12.78
CA LEU A 80 6.80 17.71 -11.39
C LEU A 80 6.66 16.57 -10.36
N ALA A 81 5.95 15.47 -10.67
CA ALA A 81 5.74 14.41 -9.71
C ALA A 81 7.05 13.81 -9.16
N PRO A 82 8.13 13.61 -9.95
CA PRO A 82 9.40 13.12 -9.41
C PRO A 82 10.02 14.03 -8.34
N ALA A 83 9.89 15.35 -8.51
CA ALA A 83 10.42 16.30 -7.53
C ALA A 83 9.60 16.30 -6.23
N TYR A 84 8.28 16.22 -6.33
CA TYR A 84 7.40 16.15 -5.15
C TYR A 84 7.49 14.80 -4.45
N GLU A 85 7.66 13.70 -5.18
CA GLU A 85 7.96 12.40 -4.57
C GLU A 85 9.24 12.44 -3.74
N ARG A 86 10.30 13.02 -4.29
CA ARG A 86 11.56 13.20 -3.60
C ARG A 86 11.41 14.03 -2.33
N GLU A 87 10.64 15.11 -2.38
CA GLU A 87 10.35 15.96 -1.22
C GLU A 87 9.55 15.23 -0.14
N ILE A 88 8.50 14.48 -0.54
CA ILE A 88 7.71 13.64 0.37
C ILE A 88 8.62 12.62 1.05
N LEU A 89 9.44 11.89 0.28
CA LEU A 89 10.38 10.91 0.80
C LEU A 89 11.39 11.53 1.78
N TYR A 90 11.90 12.73 1.47
CA TYR A 90 12.79 13.46 2.36
C TYR A 90 12.12 13.72 3.72
N HIS A 91 10.90 14.24 3.72
CA HIS A 91 10.20 14.51 4.99
C HIS A 91 9.88 13.24 5.78
N VAL A 92 9.53 12.14 5.11
CA VAL A 92 9.30 10.85 5.77
C VAL A 92 10.61 10.28 6.33
N LEU A 93 11.74 10.43 5.62
CA LEU A 93 13.07 10.01 6.10
C LEU A 93 13.55 10.78 7.32
N GLN A 94 13.12 12.04 7.49
CA GLN A 94 13.40 12.85 8.67
C GLN A 94 12.44 12.57 9.84
N GLY A 95 11.33 11.90 9.56
CA GLY A 95 10.32 11.55 10.56
C GLY A 95 10.63 10.26 11.33
N PRO A 96 9.74 9.87 12.25
CA PRO A 96 9.94 8.71 13.14
C PRO A 96 10.02 7.37 12.36
N HIS A 97 9.53 7.30 11.15
CA HIS A 97 9.55 6.10 10.29
C HIS A 97 10.68 6.09 9.26
N GLY A 98 11.57 7.08 9.28
CA GLY A 98 12.67 7.19 8.31
C GLY A 98 13.64 6.00 8.35
N TRP A 99 13.84 5.40 9.53
CA TRP A 99 14.66 4.20 9.70
C TRP A 99 14.13 3.02 8.86
N MET A 100 12.81 2.85 8.79
CA MET A 100 12.16 1.78 8.02
C MET A 100 12.44 1.93 6.51
N LEU A 101 12.33 3.15 5.97
CA LEU A 101 12.66 3.41 4.57
C LEU A 101 14.13 3.16 4.28
N ARG A 102 15.02 3.49 5.21
CA ARG A 102 16.46 3.20 5.08
C ARG A 102 16.74 1.69 5.07
N GLU A 103 16.06 0.93 5.92
CA GLU A 103 16.18 -0.54 5.91
C GLU A 103 15.62 -1.18 4.65
N ILE A 104 14.50 -0.65 4.10
CA ILE A 104 13.94 -1.13 2.82
C ILE A 104 14.91 -0.87 1.67
N ALA A 105 15.60 0.28 1.67
CA ALA A 105 16.53 0.66 0.63
C ALA A 105 17.92 0.01 0.79
N ALA A 106 18.28 -0.42 1.99
CA ALA A 106 19.57 -1.06 2.21
C ALA A 106 19.57 -2.47 1.59
N PRO A 107 20.56 -2.78 0.73
CA PRO A 107 20.66 -4.11 0.13
C PRO A 107 20.80 -5.18 1.21
N ASP A 108 20.22 -6.34 0.97
CA ASP A 108 20.32 -7.56 1.81
C ASP A 108 19.71 -7.51 3.21
N THR A 109 18.98 -6.46 3.56
CA THR A 109 18.21 -6.47 4.81
C THR A 109 17.00 -7.42 4.74
N ALA A 110 16.59 -7.94 5.89
CA ALA A 110 15.39 -8.77 5.96
C ALA A 110 14.15 -7.97 5.47
N MET A 111 14.09 -6.67 5.75
CA MET A 111 13.00 -5.79 5.32
C MET A 111 13.00 -5.57 3.80
N ALA A 112 14.15 -5.34 3.17
CA ALA A 112 14.28 -5.22 1.72
C ALA A 112 13.81 -6.49 1.01
N ARG A 113 14.24 -7.67 1.48
CA ARG A 113 13.84 -8.96 0.92
C ARG A 113 12.34 -9.25 1.09
N VAL A 114 11.76 -8.92 2.25
CA VAL A 114 10.30 -9.02 2.47
C VAL A 114 9.55 -8.03 1.56
N SER A 115 10.08 -6.83 1.35
CA SER A 115 9.47 -5.84 0.45
C SER A 115 9.40 -6.34 -0.99
N GLN A 116 10.39 -7.09 -1.48
CA GLN A 116 10.32 -7.74 -2.80
C GLN A 116 9.17 -8.75 -2.88
N ALA A 117 8.97 -9.56 -1.84
CA ALA A 117 7.85 -10.49 -1.79
C ALA A 117 6.49 -9.76 -1.72
N ILE A 118 6.41 -8.64 -1.00
CA ILE A 118 5.22 -7.80 -0.96
C ILE A 118 4.91 -7.23 -2.36
N GLN A 119 5.91 -6.72 -3.08
CA GLN A 119 5.74 -6.21 -4.44
C GLN A 119 5.28 -7.31 -5.39
N TRP A 120 5.85 -8.52 -5.27
CA TRP A 120 5.41 -9.67 -6.05
C TRP A 120 3.93 -9.99 -5.79
N ILE A 121 3.49 -10.07 -4.52
CA ILE A 121 2.09 -10.30 -4.17
C ILE A 121 1.19 -9.19 -4.75
N ARG A 122 1.62 -7.94 -4.73
CA ARG A 122 0.83 -6.81 -5.25
C ARG A 122 0.69 -6.83 -6.76
N ARG A 123 1.70 -7.30 -7.49
CA ARG A 123 1.67 -7.42 -8.95
C ARG A 123 0.81 -8.60 -9.39
N ASP A 124 0.99 -9.74 -8.75
CA ASP A 124 0.40 -11.02 -9.16
C ASP A 124 -0.70 -11.48 -8.17
N PHE A 125 -1.43 -10.53 -7.59
CA PHE A 125 -2.38 -10.80 -6.49
C PHE A 125 -3.51 -11.76 -6.85
N ALA A 126 -3.93 -11.81 -8.13
CA ALA A 126 -5.00 -12.69 -8.59
C ALA A 126 -4.57 -14.17 -8.66
N GLU A 127 -3.27 -14.44 -8.80
CA GLU A 127 -2.74 -15.79 -8.88
C GLU A 127 -2.61 -16.44 -7.50
N PRO A 128 -2.75 -17.78 -7.40
CA PRO A 128 -2.46 -18.49 -6.15
C PRO A 128 -1.01 -18.32 -5.74
N ILE A 129 -0.74 -17.91 -4.51
CA ILE A 129 0.63 -17.81 -4.00
C ILE A 129 1.02 -19.05 -3.22
N ARG A 130 2.27 -19.44 -3.38
CA ARG A 130 2.93 -20.46 -2.57
C ARG A 130 3.91 -19.76 -1.63
N VAL A 131 3.71 -19.94 -0.35
CA VAL A 131 4.52 -19.27 0.69
C VAL A 131 5.98 -19.71 0.65
N ASP A 132 6.25 -20.97 0.29
CA ASP A 132 7.60 -21.48 0.09
C ASP A 132 8.33 -20.77 -1.07
N ALA A 133 7.62 -20.47 -2.17
CA ALA A 133 8.16 -19.70 -3.29
C ALA A 133 8.49 -18.26 -2.87
N LEU A 134 7.62 -17.62 -2.09
CA LEU A 134 7.88 -16.28 -1.56
C LEU A 134 9.05 -16.25 -0.57
N ALA A 135 9.17 -17.27 0.28
CA ALA A 135 10.29 -17.42 1.20
C ALA A 135 11.62 -17.59 0.43
N SER A 136 11.59 -18.40 -0.65
CA SER A 136 12.74 -18.57 -1.54
C SER A 136 13.12 -17.26 -2.26
N LEU A 137 12.13 -16.51 -2.76
CA LEU A 137 12.34 -15.18 -3.35
C LEU A 137 13.01 -14.21 -2.36
N ALA A 138 12.62 -14.28 -1.08
CA ALA A 138 13.21 -13.49 -0.02
C ALA A 138 14.53 -14.05 0.52
N ALA A 139 15.05 -15.16 -0.03
CA ALA A 139 16.22 -15.89 0.47
C ALA A 139 16.12 -16.18 1.97
N MET A 140 14.98 -16.70 2.44
CA MET A 140 14.68 -17.00 3.82
C MET A 140 14.09 -18.41 3.98
N SER A 141 14.24 -18.98 5.17
CA SER A 141 13.39 -20.14 5.54
C SER A 141 11.93 -19.69 5.67
N VAL A 142 10.97 -20.59 5.45
CA VAL A 142 9.53 -20.31 5.57
C VAL A 142 9.18 -19.69 6.93
N SER A 143 9.75 -20.21 8.02
CA SER A 143 9.51 -19.69 9.37
C SER A 143 10.06 -18.28 9.57
N ALA A 144 11.27 -17.99 9.07
CA ALA A 144 11.87 -16.66 9.13
C ALA A 144 11.06 -15.68 8.28
N PHE A 145 10.66 -16.09 7.06
CA PHE A 145 9.83 -15.29 6.18
C PHE A 145 8.48 -14.91 6.84
N HIS A 146 7.76 -15.88 7.41
CA HIS A 146 6.51 -15.60 8.12
C HIS A 146 6.69 -14.59 9.25
N ARG A 147 7.74 -14.74 10.06
CA ARG A 147 8.03 -13.84 11.17
C ARG A 147 8.32 -12.42 10.68
N HIS A 148 9.21 -12.26 9.70
CA HIS A 148 9.57 -10.93 9.16
C HIS A 148 8.42 -10.31 8.36
N PHE A 149 7.71 -11.10 7.56
CA PHE A 149 6.55 -10.63 6.82
C PHE A 149 5.45 -10.10 7.75
N LYS A 150 5.16 -10.83 8.85
CA LYS A 150 4.20 -10.40 9.86
C LYS A 150 4.69 -9.15 10.62
N ALA A 151 5.97 -9.05 10.92
CA ALA A 151 6.55 -7.86 11.55
C ALA A 151 6.40 -6.61 10.67
N VAL A 152 6.53 -6.75 9.33
CA VAL A 152 6.38 -5.65 8.37
C VAL A 152 4.92 -5.31 8.08
N THR A 153 4.05 -6.32 7.91
CA THR A 153 2.68 -6.12 7.38
C THR A 153 1.59 -6.30 8.43
N ASN A 154 1.93 -6.78 9.61
CA ASN A 154 1.02 -7.25 10.67
C ASN A 154 0.04 -8.36 10.22
N LEU A 155 0.29 -8.96 9.06
CA LEU A 155 -0.53 -10.01 8.45
C LEU A 155 0.33 -11.20 8.03
N SER A 156 -0.28 -12.38 7.88
CA SER A 156 0.38 -13.46 7.15
C SER A 156 0.38 -13.17 5.63
N PRO A 157 1.27 -13.79 4.82
CA PRO A 157 1.30 -13.58 3.38
C PRO A 157 -0.05 -13.83 2.68
N LEU A 158 -0.76 -14.90 3.06
CA LEU A 158 -2.09 -15.22 2.52
C LEU A 158 -3.17 -14.21 2.94
N GLN A 159 -3.12 -13.73 4.19
CA GLN A 159 -4.03 -12.66 4.65
C GLN A 159 -3.75 -11.35 3.92
N TYR A 160 -2.49 -11.04 3.68
CA TYR A 160 -2.08 -9.85 2.92
C TYR A 160 -2.58 -9.94 1.47
N GLN A 161 -2.35 -11.06 0.76
CA GLN A 161 -2.88 -11.28 -0.58
C GLN A 161 -4.41 -11.11 -0.61
N LYS A 162 -5.11 -11.76 0.31
CA LYS A 162 -6.56 -11.64 0.43
C LYS A 162 -6.99 -10.17 0.56
N ARG A 163 -6.30 -9.39 1.39
CA ARG A 163 -6.58 -7.97 1.57
C ARG A 163 -6.38 -7.19 0.28
N VAL A 164 -5.28 -7.45 -0.45
CA VAL A 164 -5.00 -6.82 -1.75
C VAL A 164 -6.11 -7.14 -2.75
N ARG A 165 -6.52 -8.42 -2.88
CA ARG A 165 -7.62 -8.86 -3.75
C ARG A 165 -8.91 -8.09 -3.47
N LEU A 166 -9.29 -7.99 -2.19
CA LEU A 166 -10.52 -7.31 -1.78
C LEU A 166 -10.49 -5.80 -2.07
N LEU A 167 -9.35 -5.15 -1.88
CA LEU A 167 -9.16 -3.74 -2.22
C LEU A 167 -9.28 -3.51 -3.73
N HIS A 168 -8.64 -4.34 -4.57
CA HIS A 168 -8.77 -4.27 -6.02
C HIS A 168 -10.21 -4.51 -6.50
N ALA A 169 -10.90 -5.50 -5.93
CA ALA A 169 -12.30 -5.75 -6.26
C ALA A 169 -13.20 -4.55 -5.94
N ARG A 170 -12.95 -3.89 -4.79
CA ARG A 170 -13.66 -2.67 -4.40
C ARG A 170 -13.47 -1.56 -5.44
N THR A 171 -12.24 -1.35 -5.88
CA THR A 171 -11.91 -0.37 -6.93
C THR A 171 -12.62 -0.71 -8.25
N LEU A 172 -12.61 -1.97 -8.68
CA LEU A 172 -13.30 -2.42 -9.90
C LEU A 172 -14.81 -2.16 -9.83
N MET A 173 -15.44 -2.50 -8.70
CA MET A 173 -16.89 -2.29 -8.53
C MET A 173 -17.28 -0.81 -8.51
N VAL A 174 -16.44 0.06 -7.95
CA VAL A 174 -16.70 1.51 -7.87
C VAL A 174 -16.35 2.22 -9.19
N ALA A 175 -15.18 1.98 -9.76
CA ALA A 175 -14.67 2.70 -10.92
C ALA A 175 -15.23 2.19 -12.25
N SER A 176 -15.42 0.87 -12.39
CA SER A 176 -15.80 0.21 -13.64
C SER A 176 -17.23 -0.32 -13.62
N ALA A 177 -18.00 -0.07 -12.57
CA ALA A 177 -19.36 -0.61 -12.37
C ALA A 177 -19.45 -2.15 -12.57
N SER A 178 -18.35 -2.87 -12.32
CA SER A 178 -18.30 -4.32 -12.43
C SER A 178 -19.27 -4.98 -11.46
N SER A 179 -19.93 -6.05 -11.89
CA SER A 179 -20.77 -6.83 -10.99
C SER A 179 -19.93 -7.49 -9.88
N VAL A 180 -20.56 -7.76 -8.74
CA VAL A 180 -19.89 -8.44 -7.59
C VAL A 180 -19.26 -9.78 -8.03
N THR A 181 -19.95 -10.53 -8.88
CA THR A 181 -19.47 -11.83 -9.39
C THR A 181 -18.25 -11.65 -10.30
N GLN A 182 -18.32 -10.69 -11.22
CA GLN A 182 -17.21 -10.40 -12.14
C GLN A 182 -15.98 -9.92 -11.37
N ALA A 183 -16.12 -8.96 -10.46
CA ALA A 183 -15.04 -8.48 -9.63
C ALA A 183 -14.39 -9.60 -8.78
N ALA A 184 -15.21 -10.54 -8.25
CA ALA A 184 -14.70 -11.69 -7.50
C ALA A 184 -13.77 -12.57 -8.34
N PHE A 185 -14.19 -12.94 -9.57
CA PHE A 185 -13.36 -13.77 -10.45
C PHE A 185 -12.12 -13.03 -10.94
N GLU A 186 -12.23 -11.75 -11.28
CA GLU A 186 -11.11 -10.93 -11.77
C GLU A 186 -9.98 -10.80 -10.72
N VAL A 187 -10.33 -10.78 -9.44
CA VAL A 187 -9.31 -10.74 -8.37
C VAL A 187 -8.89 -12.12 -7.87
N GLY A 188 -9.26 -13.19 -8.58
CA GLY A 188 -8.78 -14.55 -8.32
C GLY A 188 -9.54 -15.33 -7.23
N TYR A 189 -10.82 -14.98 -6.94
CA TYR A 189 -11.69 -15.86 -6.16
C TYR A 189 -12.40 -16.86 -7.05
N GLU A 190 -12.40 -18.11 -6.63
CA GLU A 190 -13.15 -19.19 -7.32
C GLU A 190 -14.62 -19.21 -6.94
N SER A 191 -15.01 -18.59 -5.84
CA SER A 191 -16.37 -18.55 -5.32
C SER A 191 -16.82 -17.14 -4.95
N PRO A 192 -17.82 -16.57 -5.66
CA PRO A 192 -18.42 -15.27 -5.29
C PRO A 192 -19.03 -15.26 -3.88
N THR A 193 -19.48 -16.41 -3.38
CA THR A 193 -19.99 -16.54 -2.01
C THR A 193 -18.89 -16.39 -0.99
N GLN A 194 -17.73 -17.02 -1.22
CA GLN A 194 -16.55 -16.86 -0.35
C GLN A 194 -16.03 -15.43 -0.40
N PHE A 195 -15.93 -14.84 -1.60
CA PHE A 195 -15.58 -13.44 -1.79
C PHE A 195 -16.48 -12.51 -0.95
N SER A 196 -17.80 -12.65 -1.06
CA SER A 196 -18.75 -11.80 -0.35
C SER A 196 -18.62 -11.91 1.18
N ARG A 197 -18.35 -13.10 1.71
CA ARG A 197 -18.09 -13.31 3.15
C ARG A 197 -16.80 -12.64 3.60
N ASP A 198 -15.71 -12.85 2.86
CA ASP A 198 -14.42 -12.25 3.18
C ASP A 198 -14.46 -10.73 3.04
N TYR A 199 -15.17 -10.22 2.02
CA TYR A 199 -15.39 -8.79 1.80
C TYR A 199 -16.14 -8.16 2.99
N ALA A 200 -17.28 -8.73 3.39
CA ALA A 200 -18.05 -8.22 4.51
C ALA A 200 -17.27 -8.26 5.83
N ARG A 201 -16.40 -9.27 6.04
CA ARG A 201 -15.53 -9.35 7.22
C ARG A 201 -14.51 -8.22 7.24
N VAL A 202 -13.99 -7.80 6.09
CA VAL A 202 -12.95 -6.77 5.99
C VAL A 202 -13.55 -5.37 5.99
N PHE A 203 -14.66 -5.14 5.28
CA PHE A 203 -15.24 -3.82 5.07
C PHE A 203 -16.50 -3.53 5.91
N GLY A 204 -16.97 -4.52 6.66
CA GLY A 204 -18.16 -4.39 7.52
C GLY A 204 -19.50 -4.44 6.78
N LEU A 205 -19.52 -4.39 5.46
CA LEU A 205 -20.71 -4.41 4.60
C LEU A 205 -20.55 -5.40 3.45
N PRO A 206 -21.64 -6.01 2.99
CA PRO A 206 -21.64 -6.80 1.75
C PRO A 206 -21.20 -5.95 0.53
N PRO A 207 -20.53 -6.53 -0.49
CA PRO A 207 -19.96 -5.79 -1.62
C PRO A 207 -20.94 -4.81 -2.29
N ALA A 208 -22.13 -5.27 -2.64
CA ALA A 208 -23.12 -4.42 -3.32
C ALA A 208 -23.59 -3.23 -2.47
N ARG A 209 -23.73 -3.41 -1.15
CA ARG A 209 -24.13 -2.32 -0.25
C ARG A 209 -23.01 -1.31 -0.05
N ASP A 210 -21.78 -1.79 0.07
CA ASP A 210 -20.61 -0.91 0.23
C ASP A 210 -20.39 -0.08 -1.04
N THR A 211 -20.47 -0.69 -2.22
CA THR A 211 -20.37 0.01 -3.51
C THR A 211 -21.46 1.08 -3.66
N ALA A 212 -22.72 0.75 -3.35
CA ALA A 212 -23.82 1.72 -3.43
C ALA A 212 -23.59 2.91 -2.48
N ARG A 213 -23.08 2.65 -1.25
CA ARG A 213 -22.75 3.69 -0.28
C ARG A 213 -21.67 4.64 -0.79
N ILE A 214 -20.58 4.09 -1.37
CA ILE A 214 -19.47 4.88 -1.90
C ILE A 214 -19.97 5.76 -3.05
N LEU A 215 -20.69 5.18 -4.02
CA LEU A 215 -21.19 5.91 -5.18
C LEU A 215 -22.20 7.02 -4.80
N SER A 216 -22.99 6.83 -3.73
CA SER A 216 -23.88 7.88 -3.23
C SER A 216 -23.12 9.02 -2.58
N ALA A 217 -22.05 8.74 -1.84
CA ALA A 217 -21.21 9.75 -1.19
C ALA A 217 -20.38 10.59 -2.19
N THR A 218 -20.11 10.06 -3.40
CA THR A 218 -19.32 10.76 -4.44
C THR A 218 -20.19 11.72 -5.29
N LYS A 219 -21.53 11.61 -5.19
CA LYS A 219 -22.48 12.43 -5.99
C LYS A 219 -23.07 13.61 -5.22
N GLY A 220 -22.77 13.76 -3.96
CA GLY A 220 -23.19 14.88 -3.10
C GLY A 220 -22.01 15.78 -2.76
#